data_99e2985e60eab177077ae31b612d9cc2
#
_entry.id   99e2985e60eab177077ae31b612d9cc2
#
_cell.length_a   1.000
_cell.length_b   1.000
_cell.length_c   1.000
_cell.angle_alpha   90.00
_cell.angle_beta   90.00
_cell.angle_gamma   90.00
#
_symmetry.space_group_name_H-M   'P 1'
#
loop_
_entity.id
_entity.type
_entity.pdbx_description
1 polymer ?
#
loop_
_entity_poly.entity_id
_entity_poly.type
_entity_poly.pdbx_seq_one_letter_code
_entity_poly.pdbx_strand_id
1 'polypeptide(L)'
;MARLPAGRHGLPPEFVSENQRERIITALVDTVAEKGYKGTTVADVTEAAGVSRRTFYEHFSGKEECFLTAYEMIATHIRNSMLAAADVFEEWPLKVRAALATMIRFLSGEPELARVYAIEAVAAGGEISSRHRESLGGLIEILRAGRPDHGGHPLPEVTEETLVGGLVSLIVREITAGRTERLDELLPDLIELTLTPYLGAEEATRIARSEPGQVAGGPSRPTSG
;
A
#
# COMPACT_ATOMS: atom_id res chain seq x y z
N MET A 1 18.12 7.18 -11.17
CA MET A 1 19.03 8.18 -10.52
C MET A 1 20.44 8.07 -11.04
N ALA A 2 21.14 9.18 -11.29
CA ALA A 2 22.50 9.17 -11.81
C ALA A 2 23.51 8.75 -10.70
N ARG A 3 24.38 7.79 -11.01
CA ARG A 3 25.45 7.35 -10.13
C ARG A 3 26.48 8.49 -10.00
N LEU A 4 26.72 8.97 -8.79
CA LEU A 4 27.79 9.96 -8.55
C LEU A 4 29.16 9.33 -8.85
N PRO A 5 30.08 10.01 -9.60
CA PRO A 5 31.40 9.47 -9.87
C PRO A 5 32.19 9.27 -8.57
N ALA A 6 33.02 8.22 -8.51
CA ALA A 6 33.91 7.97 -7.38
C ALA A 6 34.99 9.07 -7.34
N GLY A 7 35.07 9.87 -6.26
CA GLY A 7 36.07 10.90 -6.07
C GLY A 7 35.64 12.02 -5.10
N ARG A 8 36.52 12.94 -4.76
CA ARG A 8 36.21 14.15 -3.99
C ARG A 8 35.36 15.10 -4.86
N HIS A 9 34.05 14.98 -4.77
CA HIS A 9 33.11 15.96 -5.29
C HIS A 9 32.97 17.05 -4.23
N GLY A 10 32.94 18.31 -4.60
CA GLY A 10 32.70 19.44 -3.70
C GLY A 10 31.25 19.51 -3.15
N LEU A 11 30.56 18.34 -3.04
CA LEU A 11 29.23 18.22 -2.48
C LEU A 11 29.32 18.11 -0.95
N PRO A 12 28.36 18.72 -0.20
CA PRO A 12 28.31 18.59 1.24
C PRO A 12 28.25 17.11 1.67
N PRO A 13 28.91 16.70 2.78
CA PRO A 13 28.89 15.32 3.26
C PRO A 13 27.47 14.78 3.49
N GLU A 14 26.56 15.62 3.94
CA GLU A 14 25.15 15.30 4.17
C GLU A 14 24.44 14.86 2.88
N PHE A 15 24.65 15.60 1.77
CA PHE A 15 24.08 15.26 0.47
C PHE A 15 24.61 13.93 -0.08
N VAL A 16 25.90 13.65 0.12
CA VAL A 16 26.51 12.37 -0.29
C VAL A 16 25.95 11.22 0.56
N SER A 17 25.80 11.44 1.84
CA SER A 17 25.24 10.45 2.80
C SER A 17 23.79 10.13 2.47
N GLU A 18 22.95 11.13 2.22
CA GLU A 18 21.56 10.92 1.86
C GLU A 18 21.39 10.16 0.55
N ASN A 19 22.18 10.52 -0.47
CA ASN A 19 22.20 9.78 -1.74
C ASN A 19 22.64 8.33 -1.58
N GLN A 20 23.63 8.05 -0.70
CA GLN A 20 24.08 6.68 -0.42
C GLN A 20 22.97 5.88 0.29
N ARG A 21 22.30 6.48 1.26
CA ARG A 21 21.21 5.84 2.01
C ARG A 21 20.05 5.46 1.08
N GLU A 22 19.63 6.37 0.20
CA GLU A 22 18.58 6.11 -0.81
C GLU A 22 18.97 4.97 -1.75
N ARG A 23 20.20 4.96 -2.23
CA ARG A 23 20.70 3.90 -3.11
C ARG A 23 20.73 2.53 -2.43
N ILE A 24 21.08 2.48 -1.14
CA ILE A 24 21.03 1.24 -0.36
C ILE A 24 19.60 0.73 -0.23
N ILE A 25 18.64 1.61 0.06
CA ILE A 25 17.22 1.25 0.19
C ILE A 25 16.67 0.74 -1.15
N THR A 26 16.92 1.44 -2.25
CA THR A 26 16.50 1.01 -3.59
C THR A 26 17.09 -0.36 -3.93
N ALA A 27 18.39 -0.53 -3.76
CA ALA A 27 19.07 -1.81 -4.02
C ALA A 27 18.54 -2.95 -3.14
N LEU A 28 18.17 -2.67 -1.89
CA LEU A 28 17.52 -3.65 -1.03
C LEU A 28 16.16 -4.06 -1.59
N VAL A 29 15.31 -3.11 -1.98
CA VAL A 29 13.99 -3.37 -2.55
C VAL A 29 14.10 -4.26 -3.79
N ASP A 30 14.96 -3.90 -4.75
CA ASP A 30 15.18 -4.64 -5.98
C ASP A 30 15.66 -6.07 -5.69
N THR A 31 16.66 -6.20 -4.79
CA THR A 31 17.22 -7.51 -4.42
C THR A 31 16.18 -8.39 -3.70
N VAL A 32 15.37 -7.80 -2.82
CA VAL A 32 14.33 -8.54 -2.10
C VAL A 32 13.19 -8.92 -3.03
N ALA A 33 12.81 -8.07 -3.97
CA ALA A 33 11.81 -8.42 -4.98
C ALA A 33 12.25 -9.61 -5.84
N GLU A 34 13.53 -9.71 -6.16
CA GLU A 34 14.11 -10.81 -6.96
C GLU A 34 14.32 -12.10 -6.14
N LYS A 35 15.02 -12.01 -4.99
CA LYS A 35 15.50 -13.18 -4.22
C LYS A 35 14.66 -13.54 -3.00
N GLY A 36 13.69 -12.69 -2.64
CA GLY A 36 12.97 -12.74 -1.38
C GLY A 36 13.80 -12.23 -0.20
N TYR A 37 13.11 -11.81 0.88
CA TYR A 37 13.80 -11.28 2.08
C TYR A 37 14.81 -12.27 2.68
N LYS A 38 14.42 -13.55 2.79
CA LYS A 38 15.28 -14.59 3.39
C LYS A 38 16.51 -14.90 2.54
N GLY A 39 16.39 -14.81 1.22
CA GLY A 39 17.49 -15.05 0.26
C GLY A 39 18.44 -13.87 0.10
N THR A 40 18.05 -12.66 0.53
CA THR A 40 18.84 -11.43 0.40
C THR A 40 19.87 -11.31 1.52
N THR A 41 21.11 -10.96 1.19
CA THR A 41 22.20 -10.69 2.14
C THR A 41 22.66 -9.23 2.04
N VAL A 42 23.35 -8.73 3.10
CA VAL A 42 24.00 -7.40 3.04
C VAL A 42 25.03 -7.32 1.91
N ALA A 43 25.66 -8.43 1.53
CA ALA A 43 26.58 -8.47 0.42
C ALA A 43 25.88 -8.17 -0.92
N ASP A 44 24.73 -8.81 -1.15
CA ASP A 44 23.93 -8.57 -2.36
C ASP A 44 23.51 -7.09 -2.45
N VAL A 45 23.01 -6.53 -1.34
CA VAL A 45 22.56 -5.13 -1.28
C VAL A 45 23.71 -4.15 -1.53
N THR A 46 24.89 -4.38 -0.92
CA THR A 46 26.05 -3.48 -1.12
C THR A 46 26.61 -3.55 -2.52
N GLU A 47 26.61 -4.74 -3.12
CA GLU A 47 27.01 -4.93 -4.53
C GLU A 47 26.05 -4.19 -5.47
N ALA A 48 24.74 -4.39 -5.32
CA ALA A 48 23.72 -3.73 -6.13
C ALA A 48 23.73 -2.19 -5.93
N ALA A 49 23.87 -1.72 -4.70
CA ALA A 49 23.98 -0.29 -4.38
C ALA A 49 25.30 0.35 -4.86
N GLY A 50 26.35 -0.46 -5.14
CA GLY A 50 27.68 0.03 -5.46
C GLY A 50 28.33 0.80 -4.31
N VAL A 51 28.12 0.33 -3.07
CA VAL A 51 28.73 0.88 -1.84
C VAL A 51 29.55 -0.17 -1.12
N SER A 52 30.44 0.28 -0.20
CA SER A 52 31.17 -0.64 0.65
C SER A 52 30.29 -1.18 1.78
N ARG A 53 30.64 -2.37 2.34
CA ARG A 53 30.00 -2.86 3.57
C ARG A 53 30.13 -1.87 4.72
N ARG A 54 31.23 -1.16 4.83
CA ARG A 54 31.44 -0.11 5.83
C ARG A 54 30.37 0.98 5.67
N THR A 55 30.19 1.48 4.44
CA THR A 55 29.17 2.48 4.13
C THR A 55 27.78 1.99 4.47
N PHE A 56 27.44 0.73 4.20
CA PHE A 56 26.16 0.15 4.61
C PHE A 56 25.96 0.25 6.14
N TYR A 57 26.97 -0.18 6.91
CA TYR A 57 26.89 -0.17 8.38
C TYR A 57 27.02 1.23 9.01
N GLU A 58 27.40 2.24 8.24
CA GLU A 58 27.29 3.66 8.64
C GLU A 58 25.84 4.16 8.60
N HIS A 59 24.95 3.51 7.80
CA HIS A 59 23.55 3.88 7.62
C HIS A 59 22.56 2.96 8.32
N PHE A 60 22.87 1.68 8.43
CA PHE A 60 21.98 0.63 8.95
C PHE A 60 22.76 -0.37 9.80
N SER A 61 22.20 -0.76 10.96
CA SER A 61 22.82 -1.80 11.80
C SER A 61 22.76 -3.19 11.19
N GLY A 62 21.87 -3.41 10.22
CA GLY A 62 21.71 -4.68 9.53
C GLY A 62 20.62 -4.65 8.45
N LYS A 63 20.45 -5.81 7.81
CA LYS A 63 19.43 -5.99 6.76
C LYS A 63 18.01 -5.72 7.28
N GLU A 64 17.74 -6.12 8.50
CA GLU A 64 16.40 -5.97 9.12
C GLU A 64 16.01 -4.50 9.26
N GLU A 65 16.89 -3.65 9.80
CA GLU A 65 16.64 -2.21 9.91
C GLU A 65 16.49 -1.55 8.53
N CYS A 66 17.34 -1.92 7.58
CA CYS A 66 17.24 -1.40 6.22
C CYS A 66 15.91 -1.78 5.56
N PHE A 67 15.47 -3.04 5.75
CA PHE A 67 14.19 -3.50 5.20
C PHE A 67 12.99 -2.85 5.91
N LEU A 68 13.05 -2.72 7.24
CA LEU A 68 11.99 -2.02 7.99
C LEU A 68 11.85 -0.57 7.52
N THR A 69 12.98 0.12 7.31
CA THR A 69 12.97 1.48 6.75
C THR A 69 12.32 1.52 5.36
N ALA A 70 12.69 0.61 4.46
CA ALA A 70 12.09 0.52 3.12
C ALA A 70 10.59 0.24 3.20
N TYR A 71 10.18 -0.70 4.04
CA TYR A 71 8.78 -1.03 4.28
C TYR A 71 7.97 0.18 4.79
N GLU A 72 8.48 0.89 5.80
CA GLU A 72 7.82 2.06 6.37
C GLU A 72 7.67 3.20 5.35
N MET A 73 8.64 3.39 4.47
CA MET A 73 8.54 4.35 3.37
C MET A 73 7.42 3.98 2.39
N ILE A 74 7.34 2.70 1.98
CA ILE A 74 6.29 2.20 1.08
C ILE A 74 4.92 2.32 1.77
N ALA A 75 4.78 1.82 2.99
CA ALA A 75 3.53 1.84 3.75
C ALA A 75 3.03 3.28 3.99
N THR A 76 3.94 4.20 4.31
CA THR A 76 3.61 5.62 4.51
C THR A 76 3.18 6.28 3.20
N HIS A 77 3.84 5.98 2.09
CA HIS A 77 3.46 6.49 0.77
C HIS A 77 2.05 6.01 0.37
N ILE A 78 1.77 4.72 0.50
CA ILE A 78 0.45 4.14 0.22
C ILE A 78 -0.61 4.82 1.09
N ARG A 79 -0.40 4.85 2.40
CA ARG A 79 -1.34 5.45 3.35
C ARG A 79 -1.63 6.92 3.04
N ASN A 80 -0.60 7.73 2.84
CA ASN A 80 -0.77 9.17 2.57
C ASN A 80 -1.48 9.41 1.23
N SER A 81 -1.19 8.60 0.21
CA SER A 81 -1.86 8.67 -1.09
C SER A 81 -3.34 8.28 -0.98
N MET A 82 -3.65 7.24 -0.20
CA MET A 82 -5.04 6.82 0.07
C MET A 82 -5.81 7.91 0.81
N LEU A 83 -5.23 8.50 1.85
CA LEU A 83 -5.86 9.58 2.63
C LEU A 83 -6.11 10.81 1.76
N ALA A 84 -5.11 11.25 0.99
CA ALA A 84 -5.25 12.39 0.09
C ALA A 84 -6.35 12.17 -0.96
N ALA A 85 -6.47 10.95 -1.50
CA ALA A 85 -7.51 10.61 -2.45
C ALA A 85 -8.91 10.55 -1.79
N ALA A 86 -8.99 10.08 -0.55
CA ALA A 86 -10.24 10.01 0.21
C ALA A 86 -10.74 11.40 0.63
N ASP A 87 -9.85 12.31 1.00
CA ASP A 87 -10.19 13.67 1.50
C ASP A 87 -10.89 14.55 0.45
N VAL A 88 -10.84 14.17 -0.83
CA VAL A 88 -11.57 14.85 -1.92
C VAL A 88 -13.09 14.68 -1.78
N PHE A 89 -13.54 13.64 -1.08
CA PHE A 89 -14.95 13.29 -0.96
C PHE A 89 -15.46 13.53 0.46
N GLU A 90 -16.75 13.90 0.60
CA GLU A 90 -17.39 14.01 1.90
C GLU A 90 -18.02 12.69 2.35
N GLU A 91 -18.64 11.97 1.40
CA GLU A 91 -19.36 10.73 1.68
C GLU A 91 -18.40 9.56 1.93
N TRP A 92 -18.61 8.84 3.05
CA TRP A 92 -17.78 7.72 3.44
C TRP A 92 -17.62 6.64 2.35
N PRO A 93 -18.65 6.21 1.60
CA PRO A 93 -18.48 5.19 0.57
C PRO A 93 -17.56 5.62 -0.56
N LEU A 94 -17.57 6.92 -0.92
CA LEU A 94 -16.70 7.48 -1.93
C LEU A 94 -15.25 7.60 -1.43
N LYS A 95 -15.06 7.90 -0.15
CA LYS A 95 -13.75 7.85 0.51
C LYS A 95 -13.14 6.46 0.42
N VAL A 96 -13.90 5.42 0.78
CA VAL A 96 -13.47 4.02 0.69
C VAL A 96 -13.10 3.65 -0.74
N ARG A 97 -13.97 3.97 -1.70
CA ARG A 97 -13.71 3.73 -3.13
C ARG A 97 -12.42 4.39 -3.60
N ALA A 98 -12.22 5.67 -3.29
CA ALA A 98 -11.03 6.42 -3.71
C ALA A 98 -9.75 5.86 -3.08
N ALA A 99 -9.79 5.51 -1.80
CA ALA A 99 -8.68 4.89 -1.09
C ALA A 99 -8.30 3.53 -1.69
N LEU A 100 -9.29 2.63 -1.89
CA LEU A 100 -9.05 1.33 -2.53
C LEU A 100 -8.50 1.47 -3.95
N ALA A 101 -9.09 2.35 -4.76
CA ALA A 101 -8.61 2.60 -6.12
C ALA A 101 -7.17 3.12 -6.15
N THR A 102 -6.78 3.94 -5.20
CA THR A 102 -5.41 4.47 -5.08
C THR A 102 -4.44 3.38 -4.68
N MET A 103 -4.79 2.56 -3.69
CA MET A 103 -3.98 1.41 -3.27
C MET A 103 -3.78 0.40 -4.40
N ILE A 104 -4.86 0.00 -5.07
CA ILE A 104 -4.80 -0.99 -6.16
C ILE A 104 -3.95 -0.48 -7.31
N ARG A 105 -4.13 0.77 -7.75
CA ARG A 105 -3.30 1.37 -8.81
C ARG A 105 -1.81 1.43 -8.46
N PHE A 106 -1.48 1.69 -7.19
CA PHE A 106 -0.10 1.63 -6.74
C PHE A 106 0.45 0.20 -6.86
N LEU A 107 -0.29 -0.79 -6.34
CA LEU A 107 0.15 -2.19 -6.35
C LEU A 107 0.22 -2.79 -7.76
N SER A 108 -0.65 -2.36 -8.69
CA SER A 108 -0.61 -2.81 -10.10
C SER A 108 0.51 -2.13 -10.88
N GLY A 109 0.79 -0.86 -10.60
CA GLY A 109 1.81 -0.08 -11.30
C GLY A 109 3.24 -0.32 -10.84
N GLU A 110 3.42 -0.82 -9.61
CA GLU A 110 4.73 -1.01 -8.97
C GLU A 110 4.89 -2.45 -8.43
N PRO A 111 5.04 -3.47 -9.32
CA PRO A 111 5.00 -4.89 -8.94
C PRO A 111 6.06 -5.29 -7.90
N GLU A 112 7.26 -4.71 -7.98
CA GLU A 112 8.36 -4.98 -7.06
C GLU A 112 8.05 -4.44 -5.67
N LEU A 113 7.56 -3.21 -5.57
CA LEU A 113 7.12 -2.61 -4.32
C LEU A 113 5.91 -3.35 -3.74
N ALA A 114 4.95 -3.76 -4.58
CA ALA A 114 3.81 -4.57 -4.17
C ALA A 114 4.24 -5.90 -3.55
N ARG A 115 5.23 -6.58 -4.15
CA ARG A 115 5.81 -7.81 -3.61
C ARG A 115 6.47 -7.58 -2.24
N VAL A 116 7.31 -6.55 -2.13
CA VAL A 116 7.98 -6.18 -0.87
C VAL A 116 6.96 -5.87 0.21
N TYR A 117 5.95 -5.07 -0.10
CA TYR A 117 4.91 -4.64 0.83
C TYR A 117 4.01 -5.78 1.30
N ALA A 118 3.45 -6.57 0.36
CA ALA A 118 2.39 -7.52 0.68
C ALA A 118 2.88 -8.94 1.01
N ILE A 119 4.05 -9.34 0.48
CA ILE A 119 4.55 -10.72 0.62
C ILE A 119 5.78 -10.76 1.53
N GLU A 120 6.82 -10.01 1.19
CA GLU A 120 8.11 -10.14 1.84
C GLU A 120 8.09 -9.56 3.27
N ALA A 121 7.24 -8.57 3.55
CA ALA A 121 7.02 -8.05 4.91
C ALA A 121 6.48 -9.13 5.86
N VAL A 122 5.56 -9.98 5.38
CA VAL A 122 5.04 -11.10 6.16
C VAL A 122 6.10 -12.20 6.30
N ALA A 123 6.84 -12.52 5.22
CA ALA A 123 7.87 -13.55 5.21
C ALA A 123 9.10 -13.20 6.07
N ALA A 124 9.38 -11.90 6.26
CA ALA A 124 10.46 -11.41 7.11
C ALA A 124 10.23 -11.76 8.60
N GLY A 125 8.97 -11.75 9.06
CA GLY A 125 8.62 -12.02 10.46
C GLY A 125 8.98 -10.86 11.40
N GLY A 126 9.06 -11.14 12.70
CA GLY A 126 9.51 -10.18 13.72
C GLY A 126 8.74 -8.85 13.71
N GLU A 127 9.46 -7.76 13.88
CA GLU A 127 8.93 -6.40 13.94
C GLU A 127 8.27 -5.99 12.61
N ILE A 128 8.84 -6.37 11.48
CA ILE A 128 8.33 -6.05 10.14
C ILE A 128 6.91 -6.59 9.94
N SER A 129 6.71 -7.87 10.29
CA SER A 129 5.38 -8.50 10.22
C SER A 129 4.38 -7.85 11.19
N SER A 130 4.84 -7.35 12.35
CA SER A 130 3.98 -6.61 13.30
C SER A 130 3.55 -5.26 12.72
N ARG A 131 4.47 -4.50 12.13
CA ARG A 131 4.16 -3.25 11.42
C ARG A 131 3.18 -3.45 10.27
N HIS A 132 3.33 -4.55 9.53
CA HIS A 132 2.39 -4.90 8.47
C HIS A 132 0.97 -5.14 9.02
N ARG A 133 0.82 -5.89 10.11
CA ARG A 133 -0.48 -6.10 10.76
C ARG A 133 -1.09 -4.80 11.29
N GLU A 134 -0.28 -3.91 11.85
CA GLU A 134 -0.74 -2.58 12.31
C GLU A 134 -1.26 -1.73 11.16
N SER A 135 -0.60 -1.76 9.98
CA SER A 135 -1.09 -1.10 8.77
C SER A 135 -2.47 -1.60 8.34
N LEU A 136 -2.70 -2.91 8.42
CA LEU A 136 -4.01 -3.51 8.09
C LEU A 136 -5.07 -3.13 9.13
N GLY A 137 -4.70 -3.00 10.41
CA GLY A 137 -5.58 -2.50 11.47
C GLY A 137 -6.16 -1.12 11.15
N GLY A 138 -5.37 -0.23 10.55
CA GLY A 138 -5.83 1.08 10.09
C GLY A 138 -6.94 1.01 9.04
N LEU A 139 -6.89 0.04 8.11
CA LEU A 139 -7.97 -0.19 7.13
C LEU A 139 -9.24 -0.68 7.80
N ILE A 140 -9.12 -1.57 8.79
CA ILE A 140 -10.26 -2.06 9.59
C ILE A 140 -10.98 -0.89 10.27
N GLU A 141 -10.27 0.04 10.89
CA GLU A 141 -10.88 1.22 11.55
C GLU A 141 -11.59 2.15 10.53
N ILE A 142 -11.01 2.36 9.34
CA ILE A 142 -11.64 3.14 8.28
C ILE A 142 -12.97 2.51 7.85
N LEU A 143 -13.01 1.19 7.70
CA LEU A 143 -14.24 0.48 7.35
C LEU A 143 -15.25 0.52 8.49
N ARG A 144 -14.81 0.35 9.74
CA ARG A 144 -15.65 0.40 10.94
C ARG A 144 -16.35 1.74 11.11
N ALA A 145 -15.70 2.84 10.69
CA ALA A 145 -16.31 4.19 10.69
C ALA A 145 -17.54 4.32 9.78
N GLY A 146 -17.75 3.41 8.84
CA GLY A 146 -18.93 3.36 7.98
C GLY A 146 -20.09 2.52 8.50
N ARG A 147 -19.98 1.95 9.69
CA ARG A 147 -21.10 1.21 10.29
C ARG A 147 -22.31 2.14 10.49
N PRO A 148 -23.51 1.72 10.07
CA PRO A 148 -24.71 2.53 10.26
C PRO A 148 -25.02 2.70 11.74
N ASP A 149 -25.17 3.95 12.17
CA ASP A 149 -25.42 4.30 13.58
C ASP A 149 -26.82 3.90 14.08
N HIS A 150 -27.79 3.71 13.18
CA HIS A 150 -29.20 3.57 13.59
C HIS A 150 -30.01 2.64 12.66
N GLY A 151 -30.64 1.64 13.23
CA GLY A 151 -31.89 1.04 12.70
C GLY A 151 -31.77 -0.10 11.71
N GLY A 152 -30.58 -0.49 11.27
CA GLY A 152 -30.36 -1.68 10.47
C GLY A 152 -30.00 -2.90 11.34
N HIS A 153 -29.95 -4.10 10.72
CA HIS A 153 -29.39 -5.27 11.40
C HIS A 153 -27.91 -5.00 11.68
N PRO A 154 -27.44 -5.12 12.94
CA PRO A 154 -26.06 -4.81 13.26
C PRO A 154 -25.13 -5.76 12.49
N LEU A 155 -24.08 -5.21 11.87
CA LEU A 155 -23.07 -6.02 11.20
C LEU A 155 -22.34 -6.91 12.21
N PRO A 156 -22.01 -8.16 11.84
CA PRO A 156 -21.19 -9.05 12.66
C PRO A 156 -19.90 -8.35 13.08
N GLU A 157 -19.42 -8.68 14.29
CA GLU A 157 -18.24 -8.02 14.88
C GLU A 157 -16.96 -8.22 14.05
N VAL A 158 -16.87 -9.35 13.34
CA VAL A 158 -15.72 -9.74 12.49
C VAL A 158 -15.83 -9.27 11.03
N THR A 159 -16.81 -8.42 10.70
CA THR A 159 -17.05 -8.02 9.29
C THR A 159 -15.82 -7.36 8.66
N GLU A 160 -15.24 -6.36 9.30
CA GLU A 160 -14.13 -5.60 8.75
C GLU A 160 -12.85 -6.44 8.66
N GLU A 161 -12.57 -7.26 9.68
CA GLU A 161 -11.45 -8.20 9.67
C GLU A 161 -11.57 -9.21 8.53
N THR A 162 -12.80 -9.70 8.27
CA THR A 162 -13.07 -10.64 7.17
C THR A 162 -12.90 -9.96 5.81
N LEU A 163 -13.43 -8.76 5.65
CA LEU A 163 -13.30 -7.97 4.41
C LEU A 163 -11.82 -7.68 4.10
N VAL A 164 -11.09 -7.11 5.06
CA VAL A 164 -9.66 -6.79 4.90
C VAL A 164 -8.84 -8.06 4.65
N GLY A 165 -9.11 -9.14 5.39
CA GLY A 165 -8.45 -10.42 5.17
C GLY A 165 -8.70 -11.00 3.78
N GLY A 166 -9.93 -10.90 3.28
CA GLY A 166 -10.30 -11.31 1.92
C GLY A 166 -9.60 -10.48 0.85
N LEU A 167 -9.59 -9.14 0.98
CA LEU A 167 -8.87 -8.24 0.09
C LEU A 167 -7.38 -8.57 0.04
N VAL A 168 -6.73 -8.68 1.20
CA VAL A 168 -5.30 -9.03 1.29
C VAL A 168 -5.02 -10.38 0.63
N SER A 169 -5.86 -11.39 0.87
CA SER A 169 -5.70 -12.73 0.28
C SER A 169 -5.76 -12.69 -1.24
N LEU A 170 -6.70 -11.94 -1.82
CA LEU A 170 -6.83 -11.75 -3.27
C LEU A 170 -5.61 -11.01 -3.85
N ILE A 171 -5.21 -9.92 -3.23
CA ILE A 171 -4.04 -9.12 -3.65
C ILE A 171 -2.78 -9.98 -3.63
N VAL A 172 -2.50 -10.67 -2.52
CA VAL A 172 -1.32 -11.55 -2.38
C VAL A 172 -1.33 -12.66 -3.43
N ARG A 173 -2.50 -13.24 -3.73
CA ARG A 173 -2.64 -14.26 -4.78
C ARG A 173 -2.23 -13.74 -6.15
N GLU A 174 -2.71 -12.57 -6.57
CA GLU A 174 -2.38 -12.02 -7.89
C GLU A 174 -0.91 -11.57 -7.98
N ILE A 175 -0.36 -10.96 -6.92
CA ILE A 175 1.06 -10.59 -6.85
C ILE A 175 1.96 -11.85 -6.91
N THR A 176 1.62 -12.89 -6.14
CA THR A 176 2.38 -14.15 -6.13
C THR A 176 2.37 -14.85 -7.49
N ALA A 177 1.26 -14.73 -8.21
CA ALA A 177 1.12 -15.29 -9.56
C ALA A 177 1.76 -14.43 -10.66
N GLY A 178 2.36 -13.28 -10.33
CA GLY A 178 2.94 -12.34 -11.28
C GLY A 178 1.91 -11.65 -12.18
N ARG A 179 0.69 -11.45 -11.68
CA ARG A 179 -0.44 -10.87 -12.43
C ARG A 179 -0.97 -9.60 -11.74
N THR A 180 -0.07 -8.70 -11.37
CA THR A 180 -0.43 -7.46 -10.66
C THR A 180 -1.36 -6.57 -11.47
N GLU A 181 -1.28 -6.60 -12.81
CA GLU A 181 -2.18 -5.89 -13.73
C GLU A 181 -3.65 -6.29 -13.57
N ARG A 182 -3.93 -7.54 -13.14
CA ARG A 182 -5.30 -7.99 -12.87
C ARG A 182 -5.95 -7.32 -11.68
N LEU A 183 -5.18 -6.69 -10.80
CA LEU A 183 -5.72 -5.96 -9.66
C LEU A 183 -6.60 -4.80 -10.12
N ASP A 184 -6.24 -4.10 -11.21
CA ASP A 184 -7.07 -3.03 -11.78
C ASP A 184 -8.39 -3.57 -12.35
N GLU A 185 -8.37 -4.76 -12.98
CA GLU A 185 -9.58 -5.41 -13.48
C GLU A 185 -10.52 -5.84 -12.35
N LEU A 186 -9.96 -6.25 -11.21
CA LEU A 186 -10.70 -6.68 -10.02
C LEU A 186 -11.22 -5.50 -9.18
N LEU A 187 -10.73 -4.29 -9.40
CA LEU A 187 -11.05 -3.14 -8.56
C LEU A 187 -12.56 -2.89 -8.39
N PRO A 188 -13.42 -2.93 -9.43
CA PRO A 188 -14.85 -2.75 -9.23
C PRO A 188 -15.45 -3.80 -8.30
N ASP A 189 -15.06 -5.06 -8.47
CA ASP A 189 -15.57 -6.15 -7.63
C ASP A 189 -15.09 -6.05 -6.18
N LEU A 190 -13.84 -5.61 -5.96
CA LEU A 190 -13.29 -5.37 -4.63
C LEU A 190 -14.03 -4.24 -3.90
N ILE A 191 -14.38 -3.14 -4.61
CA ILE A 191 -15.18 -2.04 -4.06
C ILE A 191 -16.59 -2.53 -3.73
N GLU A 192 -17.25 -3.23 -4.65
CA GLU A 192 -18.59 -3.76 -4.46
C GLU A 192 -18.66 -4.69 -3.24
N LEU A 193 -17.75 -5.67 -3.14
CA LEU A 193 -17.67 -6.58 -1.99
C LEU A 193 -17.43 -5.84 -0.67
N THR A 194 -16.58 -4.81 -0.69
CA THR A 194 -16.27 -4.04 0.52
C THR A 194 -17.46 -3.22 1.01
N LEU A 195 -18.24 -2.62 0.10
CA LEU A 195 -19.35 -1.73 0.45
C LEU A 195 -20.67 -2.46 0.67
N THR A 196 -20.85 -3.65 0.10
CA THR A 196 -22.13 -4.39 0.16
C THR A 196 -22.66 -4.60 1.59
N PRO A 197 -21.85 -4.96 2.61
CA PRO A 197 -22.37 -5.12 3.97
C PRO A 197 -22.96 -3.85 4.59
N TYR A 198 -22.50 -2.68 4.13
CA TYR A 198 -22.90 -1.38 4.69
C TYR A 198 -24.08 -0.75 3.95
N LEU A 199 -24.14 -0.92 2.62
CA LEU A 199 -25.06 -0.20 1.73
C LEU A 199 -26.09 -1.10 1.06
N GLY A 200 -25.91 -2.42 1.10
CA GLY A 200 -26.63 -3.36 0.26
C GLY A 200 -26.06 -3.45 -1.16
N ALA A 201 -26.43 -4.50 -1.89
CA ALA A 201 -25.82 -4.85 -3.18
C ALA A 201 -26.06 -3.78 -4.26
N GLU A 202 -27.27 -3.24 -4.37
CA GLU A 202 -27.63 -2.28 -5.43
C GLU A 202 -26.79 -1.00 -5.36
N GLU A 203 -26.68 -0.39 -4.18
CA GLU A 203 -25.94 0.83 -3.99
C GLU A 203 -24.42 0.60 -4.07
N ALA A 204 -23.93 -0.51 -3.52
CA ALA A 204 -22.53 -0.89 -3.63
C ALA A 204 -22.11 -1.07 -5.10
N THR A 205 -22.91 -1.77 -5.91
CA THR A 205 -22.68 -1.94 -7.35
C THR A 205 -22.68 -0.60 -8.07
N ARG A 206 -23.62 0.29 -7.75
CA ARG A 206 -23.71 1.64 -8.34
C ARG A 206 -22.41 2.44 -8.11
N ILE A 207 -21.92 2.44 -6.87
CA ILE A 207 -20.70 3.15 -6.49
C ILE A 207 -19.46 2.50 -7.13
N ALA A 208 -19.39 1.17 -7.12
CA ALA A 208 -18.25 0.44 -7.67
C ALA A 208 -18.03 0.69 -9.16
N ARG A 209 -19.12 0.82 -9.92
CA ARG A 209 -19.11 0.94 -11.39
C ARG A 209 -19.32 2.36 -11.92
N SER A 210 -19.51 3.37 -11.05
CA SER A 210 -19.61 4.77 -11.46
C SER A 210 -18.27 5.30 -11.96
N GLU A 211 -18.30 6.14 -13.00
CA GLU A 211 -17.10 6.86 -13.44
C GLU A 211 -16.64 7.89 -12.39
N PRO A 212 -15.33 8.19 -12.28
CA PRO A 212 -14.78 9.09 -11.26
C PRO A 212 -15.39 10.49 -11.20
N GLY A 213 -16.13 10.92 -12.22
CA GLY A 213 -16.76 12.26 -12.30
C GLY A 213 -18.28 12.31 -12.15
N GLN A 214 -18.98 11.16 -12.10
CA GLN A 214 -20.45 11.12 -12.13
C GLN A 214 -21.14 11.14 -10.75
N VAL A 215 -20.42 10.98 -9.67
CA VAL A 215 -20.99 10.81 -8.32
C VAL A 215 -21.27 12.15 -7.61
N ALA A 216 -20.92 13.29 -8.20
CA ALA A 216 -21.16 14.63 -7.65
C ALA A 216 -22.60 15.17 -7.89
N GLY A 217 -23.49 14.39 -8.51
CA GLY A 217 -24.89 14.77 -8.77
C GLY A 217 -25.85 14.10 -7.79
N GLY A 218 -26.08 14.68 -6.62
CA GLY A 218 -27.19 14.31 -5.72
C GLY A 218 -28.54 14.46 -6.42
N PRO A 219 -29.61 13.77 -5.95
CA PRO A 219 -30.92 13.81 -6.58
C PRO A 219 -31.47 15.24 -6.62
N SER A 220 -31.79 15.71 -7.83
CA SER A 220 -32.46 16.98 -8.07
C SER A 220 -33.73 17.00 -7.23
N ARG A 221 -33.87 17.97 -6.31
CA ARG A 221 -35.11 18.22 -5.59
C ARG A 221 -36.24 18.39 -6.62
N PRO A 222 -37.37 17.72 -6.44
CA PRO A 222 -38.55 18.02 -7.25
C PRO A 222 -38.97 19.46 -6.97
N THR A 223 -39.01 20.30 -8.00
CA THR A 223 -39.60 21.62 -7.97
C THR A 223 -41.09 21.43 -7.78
N SER A 224 -41.61 21.79 -6.58
CA SER A 224 -43.02 21.94 -6.33
C SER A 224 -43.53 23.13 -7.16
N GLY A 225 -44.37 22.85 -8.16
CA GLY A 225 -45.25 23.80 -8.80
C GLY A 225 -46.61 23.85 -8.05
#